data_adcccd87d6bdccc5c2b1263a2b883f3f
#
_entry.id   adcccd87d6bdccc5c2b1263a2b883f3f
#
_cell.length_a   1.000
_cell.length_b   1.000
_cell.length_c   1.000
_cell.angle_alpha   90.00
_cell.angle_beta   90.00
_cell.angle_gamma   90.00
#
_symmetry.space_group_name_H-M   'P 1'
#
loop_
_entity.id
_entity.type
_entity.pdbx_description
1 polymer ?
#
loop_
_entity_poly.entity_id
_entity_poly.type
_entity_poly.pdbx_seq_one_letter_code
_entity_poly.pdbx_strand_id
1 'polypeptide(L)'
;MTRDNIDSVIRSLRRVNLQGSFFGQTVAIRFGLSESDIETLEALIDMGATTAGRLSELTGLTSGAITRVIDRLEQAGYVRRVPDPADRRRVIVEVINEKVAAVQSTLNRVSSASAEEIGRYSDAQLELINDFLTRMEQITKDEATTLRDDPASGAGPDPTSENSAPLGGLSSARLLIRSGLSTVRLRPGRDASELYRAAFEGATPQVRLRDGRVIVQYRGLPFDWRKRVASIGLNRTIPWVVEIVGGVQRVEADLRDIDIRKFGLTGGSDRIQLEFGTPTGEMEIRIVGGTKALRIERPARVPVRLKISGGTNSVTLDGTGLGSKGGQTSLESTGWPDATDRLSVEVVGGSQTIEIVGRPG
;
A
#
# COMPACT_ATOMS: atom_id res chain seq x y z
N MET A 1 -13.65 26.52 -20.96
CA MET A 1 -12.82 25.44 -20.36
C MET A 1 -13.74 24.32 -19.96
N THR A 2 -13.62 23.20 -20.56
CA THR A 2 -14.52 22.05 -20.36
C THR A 2 -14.16 21.36 -19.04
N ARG A 3 -15.16 21.01 -18.25
CA ARG A 3 -15.07 20.25 -16.99
C ARG A 3 -14.22 18.98 -17.15
N ASP A 4 -14.21 18.39 -18.34
CA ASP A 4 -13.41 17.22 -18.72
C ASP A 4 -11.89 17.45 -18.63
N ASN A 5 -11.40 18.66 -18.93
CA ASN A 5 -9.97 18.99 -18.85
C ASN A 5 -9.53 19.09 -17.37
N ILE A 6 -10.35 19.70 -16.51
CA ILE A 6 -10.08 19.80 -15.08
C ILE A 6 -10.02 18.38 -14.47
N ASP A 7 -11.02 17.55 -14.78
CA ASP A 7 -11.07 16.17 -14.30
C ASP A 7 -9.87 15.35 -14.82
N SER A 8 -9.40 15.63 -16.03
CA SER A 8 -8.20 14.98 -16.59
C SER A 8 -6.94 15.34 -15.81
N VAL A 9 -6.73 16.63 -15.51
CA VAL A 9 -5.58 17.10 -14.72
C VAL A 9 -5.62 16.49 -13.30
N ILE A 10 -6.79 16.51 -12.64
CA ILE A 10 -6.94 15.89 -11.31
C ILE A 10 -6.60 14.41 -11.35
N ARG A 11 -7.05 13.67 -12.37
CA ARG A 11 -6.68 12.24 -12.53
C ARG A 11 -5.19 12.04 -12.74
N SER A 12 -4.54 12.92 -13.49
CA SER A 12 -3.10 12.86 -13.75
C SER A 12 -2.28 13.12 -12.49
N LEU A 13 -2.62 14.15 -11.73
CA LEU A 13 -2.01 14.42 -10.42
C LEU A 13 -2.12 13.22 -9.47
N ARG A 14 -3.31 12.61 -9.38
CA ARG A 14 -3.50 11.40 -8.56
C ARG A 14 -2.63 10.23 -9.01
N ARG A 15 -2.46 10.05 -10.33
CA ARG A 15 -1.59 8.98 -10.86
C ARG A 15 -0.12 9.22 -10.55
N VAL A 16 0.36 10.46 -10.70
CA VAL A 16 1.74 10.83 -10.38
C VAL A 16 2.02 10.57 -8.90
N ASN A 17 1.14 11.05 -8.00
CA ASN A 17 1.28 10.80 -6.56
C ASN A 17 1.28 9.31 -6.22
N LEU A 18 0.38 8.53 -6.82
CA LEU A 18 0.34 7.08 -6.62
C LEU A 18 1.64 6.40 -7.06
N GLN A 19 2.18 6.77 -8.23
CA GLN A 19 3.44 6.22 -8.72
C GLN A 19 4.63 6.67 -7.87
N GLY A 20 4.63 7.90 -7.36
CA GLY A 20 5.62 8.40 -6.41
C GLY A 20 5.65 7.56 -5.14
N SER A 21 4.49 7.29 -4.53
CA SER A 21 4.39 6.40 -3.35
C SER A 21 4.90 4.98 -3.65
N PHE A 22 4.59 4.41 -4.81
CA PHE A 22 5.13 3.11 -5.21
C PHE A 22 6.65 3.11 -5.36
N PHE A 23 7.19 4.16 -5.94
CA PHE A 23 8.64 4.30 -6.08
C PHE A 23 9.29 4.40 -4.69
N GLY A 24 8.78 5.25 -3.80
CA GLY A 24 9.26 5.39 -2.42
C GLY A 24 9.21 4.05 -1.66
N GLN A 25 8.12 3.29 -1.74
CA GLN A 25 8.03 1.95 -1.17
C GLN A 25 9.05 0.98 -1.75
N THR A 26 9.27 1.02 -3.06
CA THR A 26 10.25 0.14 -3.73
C THR A 26 11.67 0.46 -3.26
N VAL A 27 12.00 1.75 -3.10
CA VAL A 27 13.27 2.20 -2.54
C VAL A 27 13.39 1.74 -1.08
N ALA A 28 12.36 1.96 -0.26
CA ALA A 28 12.33 1.54 1.14
C ALA A 28 12.61 0.04 1.30
N ILE A 29 11.92 -0.80 0.53
CA ILE A 29 12.12 -2.26 0.51
C ILE A 29 13.56 -2.60 0.15
N ARG A 30 14.10 -1.98 -0.89
CA ARG A 30 15.47 -2.24 -1.38
C ARG A 30 16.55 -1.99 -0.31
N PHE A 31 16.33 -0.98 0.53
CA PHE A 31 17.30 -0.56 1.56
C PHE A 31 16.94 -1.04 2.97
N GLY A 32 15.89 -1.85 3.13
CA GLY A 32 15.45 -2.36 4.44
C GLY A 32 14.88 -1.28 5.37
N LEU A 33 14.38 -0.19 4.79
CA LEU A 33 13.79 0.96 5.47
C LEU A 33 12.27 0.96 5.35
N SER A 34 11.59 1.77 6.16
CA SER A 34 10.17 2.08 5.98
C SER A 34 10.01 3.29 5.05
N GLU A 35 8.80 3.50 4.55
CA GLU A 35 8.48 4.67 3.72
C GLU A 35 8.77 5.98 4.47
N SER A 36 8.36 6.09 5.74
CA SER A 36 8.66 7.25 6.58
C SER A 36 10.16 7.46 6.85
N ASP A 37 10.96 6.39 6.82
CA ASP A 37 12.41 6.50 6.93
C ASP A 37 13.00 7.12 5.66
N ILE A 38 12.51 6.71 4.47
CA ILE A 38 12.94 7.29 3.17
C ILE A 38 12.52 8.75 3.08
N GLU A 39 11.26 9.09 3.37
CA GLU A 39 10.76 10.48 3.36
C GLU A 39 11.59 11.39 4.29
N THR A 40 11.94 10.89 5.48
CA THR A 40 12.79 11.64 6.42
C THR A 40 14.21 11.81 5.90
N LEU A 41 14.77 10.77 5.25
CA LEU A 41 16.10 10.87 4.61
C LEU A 41 16.10 11.84 3.44
N GLU A 42 15.07 11.82 2.58
CA GLU A 42 14.91 12.77 1.48
C GLU A 42 14.88 14.21 2.02
N ALA A 43 14.06 14.48 3.05
CA ALA A 43 13.99 15.78 3.67
C ALA A 43 15.35 16.24 4.25
N LEU A 44 16.13 15.31 4.84
CA LEU A 44 17.48 15.61 5.36
C LEU A 44 18.51 15.82 4.25
N ILE A 45 18.40 15.10 3.14
CA ILE A 45 19.28 15.26 1.98
C ILE A 45 19.05 16.62 1.32
N ASP A 46 17.79 17.00 1.15
CA ASP A 46 17.41 18.25 0.47
C ASP A 46 17.71 19.49 1.31
N MET A 47 17.45 19.44 2.61
CA MET A 47 17.58 20.61 3.51
C MET A 47 18.89 20.67 4.28
N GLY A 48 19.63 19.58 4.34
CA GLY A 48 20.79 19.45 5.21
C GLY A 48 20.42 19.18 6.68
N ALA A 49 21.40 19.30 7.56
CA ALA A 49 21.25 19.03 8.98
C ALA A 49 20.17 19.94 9.63
N THR A 50 19.21 19.35 10.36
CA THR A 50 18.11 20.08 10.94
C THR A 50 17.58 19.42 12.22
N THR A 51 16.68 20.09 12.95
CA THR A 51 16.11 19.57 14.20
C THR A 51 14.99 18.57 13.96
N ALA A 52 14.73 17.69 14.93
CA ALA A 52 13.59 16.76 14.91
C ALA A 52 12.23 17.50 14.79
N GLY A 53 12.11 18.69 15.41
CA GLY A 53 10.91 19.52 15.29
C GLY A 53 10.68 19.96 13.82
N ARG A 54 11.73 20.41 13.15
CA ARG A 54 11.61 20.83 11.75
C ARG A 54 11.29 19.64 10.83
N LEU A 55 11.90 18.48 11.08
CA LEU A 55 11.54 17.25 10.36
C LEU A 55 10.08 16.84 10.59
N SER A 56 9.58 16.99 11.81
CA SER A 56 8.15 16.76 12.13
C SER A 56 7.22 17.66 11.31
N GLU A 57 7.56 18.94 11.17
CA GLU A 57 6.80 19.88 10.35
C GLU A 57 6.80 19.51 8.86
N LEU A 58 7.96 19.11 8.33
CA LEU A 58 8.13 18.77 6.92
C LEU A 58 7.48 17.45 6.54
N THR A 59 7.65 16.44 7.37
CA THR A 59 7.11 15.10 7.10
C THR A 59 5.66 14.93 7.56
N GLY A 60 5.12 15.90 8.31
CA GLY A 60 3.79 15.79 8.89
C GLY A 60 3.68 14.77 10.03
N LEU A 61 4.76 14.12 10.42
CA LEU A 61 4.80 13.15 11.51
C LEU A 61 4.68 13.84 12.87
N THR A 62 4.06 13.20 13.85
CA THR A 62 4.05 13.70 15.23
C THR A 62 5.45 13.65 15.84
N SER A 63 5.73 14.47 16.88
CA SER A 63 7.03 14.52 17.57
C SER A 63 7.49 13.15 18.05
N GLY A 64 6.57 12.31 18.54
CA GLY A 64 6.91 10.95 18.97
C GLY A 64 7.16 9.99 17.79
N ALA A 65 6.53 10.21 16.64
CA ALA A 65 6.74 9.40 15.44
C ALA A 65 8.08 9.74 14.80
N ILE A 66 8.40 11.03 14.61
CA ILE A 66 9.68 11.46 14.03
C ILE A 66 10.87 11.03 14.88
N THR A 67 10.75 11.08 16.22
CA THR A 67 11.79 10.59 17.11
C THR A 67 12.10 9.11 16.86
N ARG A 68 11.06 8.28 16.74
CA ARG A 68 11.22 6.84 16.41
C ARG A 68 11.82 6.60 15.03
N VAL A 69 11.48 7.42 14.04
CA VAL A 69 12.10 7.36 12.71
C VAL A 69 13.60 7.68 12.80
N ILE A 70 13.95 8.77 13.48
CA ILE A 70 15.35 9.16 13.69
C ILE A 70 16.13 8.07 14.43
N ASP A 71 15.56 7.47 15.47
CA ASP A 71 16.18 6.37 16.24
C ASP A 71 16.48 5.16 15.35
N ARG A 72 15.54 4.76 14.47
CA ARG A 72 15.75 3.66 13.51
C ARG A 72 16.82 3.99 12.49
N LEU A 73 16.80 5.21 11.92
CA LEU A 73 17.77 5.67 10.94
C LEU A 73 19.19 5.77 11.55
N GLU A 74 19.29 6.21 12.80
CA GLU A 74 20.56 6.28 13.54
C GLU A 74 21.08 4.87 13.86
N GLN A 75 20.21 3.96 14.31
CA GLN A 75 20.56 2.56 14.54
C GLN A 75 20.99 1.85 13.24
N ALA A 76 20.39 2.18 12.11
CA ALA A 76 20.77 1.67 10.79
C ALA A 76 22.00 2.37 10.19
N GLY A 77 22.50 3.43 10.83
CA GLY A 77 23.71 4.17 10.45
C GLY A 77 23.51 5.13 9.27
N TYR A 78 22.30 5.57 8.99
CA TYR A 78 22.02 6.55 7.93
C TYR A 78 22.12 7.99 8.42
N VAL A 79 21.84 8.22 9.68
CA VAL A 79 21.90 9.55 10.30
C VAL A 79 22.65 9.51 11.64
N ARG A 80 23.00 10.66 12.13
CA ARG A 80 23.51 10.83 13.50
C ARG A 80 22.96 12.11 14.13
N ARG A 81 22.88 12.12 15.45
CA ARG A 81 22.56 13.31 16.23
C ARG A 81 23.86 14.03 16.62
N VAL A 82 23.90 15.33 16.40
CA VAL A 82 25.04 16.18 16.75
C VAL A 82 24.55 17.45 17.44
N PRO A 83 25.38 18.09 18.32
CA PRO A 83 25.07 19.42 18.83
C PRO A 83 24.97 20.43 17.68
N ASP A 84 24.00 21.35 17.72
CA ASP A 84 23.86 22.42 16.74
C ASP A 84 25.10 23.35 16.86
N PRO A 85 25.85 23.61 15.77
CA PRO A 85 26.99 24.53 15.79
C PRO A 85 26.64 25.95 16.23
N ALA A 86 25.40 26.40 15.96
CA ALA A 86 24.92 27.73 16.31
C ALA A 86 24.38 27.81 17.78
N ASP A 87 23.85 26.72 18.32
CA ASP A 87 23.37 26.64 19.70
C ASP A 87 23.58 25.22 20.23
N ARG A 88 24.63 25.02 21.02
CA ARG A 88 25.01 23.71 21.60
C ARG A 88 23.95 23.10 22.55
N ARG A 89 22.92 23.85 22.92
CA ARG A 89 21.77 23.32 23.70
C ARG A 89 20.78 22.57 22.81
N ARG A 90 20.89 22.74 21.50
CA ARG A 90 20.02 22.10 20.52
C ARG A 90 20.75 20.90 19.90
N VAL A 91 19.97 19.90 19.53
CA VAL A 91 20.42 18.72 18.81
C VAL A 91 19.83 18.76 17.40
N ILE A 92 20.71 18.62 16.43
CA ILE A 92 20.32 18.46 15.02
C ILE A 92 20.62 17.04 14.56
N VAL A 93 19.93 16.63 13.52
CA VAL A 93 20.10 15.35 12.83
C VAL A 93 20.75 15.63 11.50
N GLU A 94 21.81 14.90 11.19
CA GLU A 94 22.50 14.99 9.90
C GLU A 94 22.67 13.61 9.27
N VAL A 95 22.76 13.57 7.95
CA VAL A 95 22.99 12.34 7.20
C VAL A 95 24.45 11.89 7.28
N ILE A 96 24.67 10.58 7.26
CA ILE A 96 26.01 9.98 7.09
C ILE A 96 26.19 9.72 5.59
N ASN A 97 26.90 10.60 4.89
CA ASN A 97 26.99 10.65 3.44
C ASN A 97 27.33 9.31 2.78
N GLU A 98 28.25 8.55 3.37
CA GLU A 98 28.68 7.24 2.84
C GLU A 98 27.54 6.23 2.81
N LYS A 99 26.64 6.27 3.80
CA LYS A 99 25.49 5.34 3.91
C LYS A 99 24.33 5.75 3.03
N VAL A 100 24.07 7.05 2.89
CA VAL A 100 22.96 7.54 2.07
C VAL A 100 23.27 7.58 0.58
N ALA A 101 24.54 7.49 0.15
CA ALA A 101 24.94 7.61 -1.24
C ALA A 101 24.19 6.63 -2.18
N ALA A 102 23.98 5.39 -1.76
CA ALA A 102 23.25 4.39 -2.56
C ALA A 102 21.74 4.70 -2.66
N VAL A 103 21.12 5.18 -1.58
CA VAL A 103 19.73 5.64 -1.55
C VAL A 103 19.60 6.84 -2.48
N GLN A 104 20.46 7.85 -2.29
CA GLN A 104 20.49 9.08 -3.08
C GLN A 104 20.70 8.81 -4.57
N SER A 105 21.62 7.90 -4.93
CA SER A 105 21.83 7.48 -6.33
C SER A 105 20.57 6.87 -6.95
N THR A 106 19.79 6.13 -6.16
CA THR A 106 18.53 5.53 -6.62
C THR A 106 17.44 6.60 -6.83
N LEU A 107 17.32 7.55 -5.91
CA LEU A 107 16.39 8.68 -5.98
C LEU A 107 16.75 9.63 -7.14
N ASN A 108 18.03 9.93 -7.31
CA ASN A 108 18.51 10.81 -8.37
C ASN A 108 18.20 10.31 -9.79
N ARG A 109 17.99 9.00 -9.99
CA ARG A 109 17.59 8.48 -11.31
C ARG A 109 16.24 9.03 -11.77
N VAL A 110 15.26 9.11 -10.87
CA VAL A 110 13.94 9.69 -11.18
C VAL A 110 14.07 11.20 -11.32
N SER A 111 14.81 11.86 -10.43
CA SER A 111 15.03 13.31 -10.50
C SER A 111 15.69 13.73 -11.81
N SER A 112 16.73 12.99 -12.27
CA SER A 112 17.39 13.28 -13.53
C SER A 112 16.49 13.07 -14.74
N ALA A 113 15.73 11.97 -14.77
CA ALA A 113 14.76 11.73 -15.85
C ALA A 113 13.64 12.80 -15.86
N SER A 114 13.20 13.23 -14.66
CA SER A 114 12.23 14.32 -14.54
C SER A 114 12.79 15.64 -15.02
N ALA A 115 14.06 15.96 -14.69
CA ALA A 115 14.72 17.17 -15.14
C ALA A 115 14.86 17.22 -16.68
N GLU A 116 15.16 16.09 -17.31
CA GLU A 116 15.21 15.97 -18.77
C GLU A 116 13.84 16.26 -19.42
N GLU A 117 12.76 15.71 -18.84
CA GLU A 117 11.40 15.96 -19.33
C GLU A 117 10.96 17.41 -19.10
N ILE A 118 11.26 17.96 -17.91
CA ILE A 118 10.96 19.36 -17.55
C ILE A 118 11.70 20.32 -18.48
N GLY A 119 12.93 20.01 -18.86
CA GLY A 119 13.77 20.82 -19.77
C GLY A 119 13.21 20.96 -21.20
N ARG A 120 12.11 20.24 -21.55
CA ARG A 120 11.42 20.38 -22.85
C ARG A 120 10.43 21.54 -22.89
N TYR A 121 10.11 22.09 -21.73
CA TYR A 121 9.15 23.20 -21.60
C TYR A 121 9.90 24.54 -21.69
N SER A 122 9.23 25.55 -22.28
CA SER A 122 9.74 26.92 -22.27
C SER A 122 9.63 27.54 -20.88
N ASP A 123 10.41 28.60 -20.60
CA ASP A 123 10.39 29.30 -19.32
C ASP A 123 8.97 29.75 -18.93
N ALA A 124 8.20 30.29 -19.86
CA ALA A 124 6.81 30.70 -19.58
C ALA A 124 5.90 29.52 -19.23
N GLN A 125 6.14 28.34 -19.80
CA GLN A 125 5.41 27.12 -19.44
C GLN A 125 5.84 26.61 -18.08
N LEU A 126 7.13 26.69 -17.76
CA LEU A 126 7.67 26.30 -16.45
C LEU A 126 7.15 27.23 -15.34
N GLU A 127 7.05 28.53 -15.59
CA GLU A 127 6.43 29.48 -14.65
C GLU A 127 4.97 29.10 -14.36
N LEU A 128 4.18 28.80 -15.39
CA LEU A 128 2.78 28.38 -15.23
C LEU A 128 2.67 27.06 -14.44
N ILE A 129 3.51 26.09 -14.76
CA ILE A 129 3.55 24.79 -14.06
C ILE A 129 3.92 25.00 -12.60
N ASN A 130 4.93 25.82 -12.33
CA ASN A 130 5.38 26.08 -10.97
C ASN A 130 4.32 26.84 -10.14
N ASP A 131 3.68 27.87 -10.71
CA ASP A 131 2.54 28.56 -10.06
C ASP A 131 1.41 27.58 -9.72
N PHE A 132 1.05 26.71 -10.67
CA PHE A 132 0.03 25.69 -10.46
C PHE A 132 0.40 24.72 -9.31
N LEU A 133 1.62 24.19 -9.31
CA LEU A 133 2.10 23.27 -8.28
C LEU A 133 2.16 23.94 -6.89
N THR A 134 2.62 25.18 -6.83
CA THR A 134 2.67 25.98 -5.59
C THR A 134 1.28 26.20 -5.01
N ARG A 135 0.28 26.51 -5.84
CA ARG A 135 -1.11 26.65 -5.40
C ARG A 135 -1.70 25.34 -4.91
N MET A 136 -1.38 24.23 -5.58
CA MET A 136 -1.81 22.91 -5.15
C MET A 136 -1.19 22.50 -3.80
N GLU A 137 0.09 22.85 -3.59
CA GLU A 137 0.77 22.67 -2.30
C GLU A 137 0.08 23.48 -1.20
N GLN A 138 -0.24 24.75 -1.45
CA GLN A 138 -0.90 25.61 -0.48
C GLN A 138 -2.30 25.08 -0.11
N ILE A 139 -3.11 24.71 -1.09
CA ILE A 139 -4.43 24.11 -0.85
C ILE A 139 -4.30 22.87 0.06
N THR A 140 -3.30 22.04 -0.19
CA THR A 140 -3.08 20.82 0.59
C THR A 140 -2.65 21.14 2.03
N LYS A 141 -1.78 22.16 2.21
CA LYS A 141 -1.35 22.62 3.54
C LYS A 141 -2.51 23.22 4.34
N ASP A 142 -3.32 24.05 3.71
CA ASP A 142 -4.47 24.71 4.35
C ASP A 142 -5.50 23.68 4.82
N GLU A 143 -5.82 22.70 3.98
CA GLU A 143 -6.73 21.61 4.35
C GLU A 143 -6.15 20.74 5.46
N ALA A 144 -4.85 20.42 5.43
CA ALA A 144 -4.19 19.67 6.48
C ALA A 144 -4.20 20.42 7.82
N THR A 145 -4.04 21.75 7.80
CA THR A 145 -4.11 22.60 9.00
C THR A 145 -5.54 22.66 9.53
N THR A 146 -6.53 22.88 8.65
CA THR A 146 -7.94 22.88 9.02
C THR A 146 -8.36 21.58 9.70
N LEU A 147 -7.89 20.44 9.17
CA LEU A 147 -8.14 19.12 9.76
C LEU A 147 -7.43 18.89 11.11
N ARG A 148 -6.29 19.54 11.34
CA ARG A 148 -5.59 19.49 12.65
C ARG A 148 -6.29 20.34 13.71
N ASP A 149 -6.83 21.49 13.29
CA ASP A 149 -7.44 22.49 14.18
C ASP A 149 -8.93 22.24 14.42
N ASP A 150 -9.53 21.26 13.70
CA ASP A 150 -10.91 20.84 13.92
C ASP A 150 -11.00 20.08 15.28
N PRO A 151 -11.70 20.65 16.28
CA PRO A 151 -11.87 20.00 17.59
C PRO A 151 -12.61 18.66 17.52
N ALA A 152 -13.31 18.37 16.41
CA ALA A 152 -13.83 17.03 16.11
C ALA A 152 -12.73 16.04 15.66
N SER A 153 -11.54 16.52 15.31
CA SER A 153 -10.34 15.71 14.99
C SER A 153 -9.49 15.36 16.21
N GLY A 154 -9.83 15.87 17.41
CA GLY A 154 -9.05 15.67 18.64
C GLY A 154 -9.30 14.31 19.27
N ALA A 155 -8.27 13.47 19.23
CA ALA A 155 -7.86 12.47 20.25
C ALA A 155 -8.95 11.64 20.95
N GLY A 156 -9.95 11.15 20.21
CA GLY A 156 -10.69 9.95 20.57
C GLY A 156 -10.15 8.75 19.77
N PRO A 157 -10.46 7.50 20.13
CA PRO A 157 -10.23 6.40 19.21
C PRO A 157 -10.86 6.78 17.87
N ASP A 158 -10.10 6.64 16.78
CA ASP A 158 -10.56 7.00 15.42
C ASP A 158 -12.01 6.57 15.23
N PRO A 159 -12.93 7.46 14.84
CA PRO A 159 -14.34 7.10 14.74
C PRO A 159 -14.47 5.92 13.78
N THR A 160 -15.00 4.82 14.29
CA THR A 160 -15.33 3.66 13.47
C THR A 160 -16.63 3.97 12.75
N SER A 161 -16.57 4.16 11.43
CA SER A 161 -17.78 4.25 10.62
C SER A 161 -18.20 2.87 10.14
N GLU A 162 -19.48 2.54 10.30
CA GLU A 162 -20.04 1.28 9.81
C GLU A 162 -20.84 1.49 8.54
N ASN A 163 -20.82 0.49 7.68
CA ASN A 163 -21.60 0.45 6.45
C ASN A 163 -21.99 -0.99 6.14
N SER A 164 -23.22 -1.24 5.79
CA SER A 164 -23.69 -2.55 5.39
C SER A 164 -24.76 -2.45 4.29
N ALA A 165 -25.02 -3.56 3.63
CA ALA A 165 -26.11 -3.67 2.67
C ALA A 165 -26.73 -5.06 2.72
N PRO A 166 -28.05 -5.19 2.46
CA PRO A 166 -28.72 -6.49 2.38
C PRO A 166 -28.24 -7.27 1.15
N LEU A 167 -28.35 -8.59 1.21
CA LEU A 167 -28.01 -9.50 0.10
C LEU A 167 -28.87 -9.25 -1.16
N GLY A 168 -30.15 -8.90 -0.97
CA GLY A 168 -31.02 -8.42 -2.05
C GLY A 168 -31.22 -9.40 -3.21
N GLY A 169 -31.14 -10.72 -2.99
CA GLY A 169 -31.32 -11.74 -4.02
C GLY A 169 -30.17 -11.88 -5.00
N LEU A 170 -29.00 -11.29 -4.71
CA LEU A 170 -27.80 -11.43 -5.53
C LEU A 170 -27.26 -12.87 -5.46
N SER A 171 -26.88 -13.43 -6.61
CA SER A 171 -26.27 -14.76 -6.75
C SER A 171 -24.74 -14.73 -6.79
N SER A 172 -24.13 -13.56 -6.94
CA SER A 172 -22.69 -13.33 -6.91
C SER A 172 -22.38 -11.87 -6.60
N ALA A 173 -21.17 -11.57 -6.12
CA ALA A 173 -20.79 -10.21 -5.85
C ALA A 173 -19.29 -9.93 -6.14
N ARG A 174 -18.98 -8.65 -6.25
CA ARG A 174 -17.60 -8.17 -6.44
C ARG A 174 -17.29 -7.09 -5.41
N LEU A 175 -16.17 -7.24 -4.70
CA LEU A 175 -15.61 -6.20 -3.86
C LEU A 175 -14.44 -5.52 -4.59
N LEU A 176 -14.52 -4.22 -4.75
CA LEU A 176 -13.45 -3.39 -5.32
C LEU A 176 -13.04 -2.33 -4.31
N ILE A 177 -11.83 -2.44 -3.77
CA ILE A 177 -11.25 -1.45 -2.88
C ILE A 177 -10.26 -0.60 -3.68
N ARG A 178 -10.41 0.73 -3.64
CA ARG A 178 -9.57 1.69 -4.35
C ARG A 178 -8.92 2.67 -3.39
N SER A 179 -7.65 2.98 -3.65
CA SER A 179 -6.77 3.89 -2.93
C SER A 179 -5.97 3.23 -1.81
N GLY A 180 -4.87 3.90 -1.41
CA GLY A 180 -3.93 3.40 -0.40
C GLY A 180 -4.59 3.20 0.97
N LEU A 181 -4.29 2.07 1.60
CA LEU A 181 -4.76 1.71 2.93
C LEU A 181 -3.58 1.25 3.81
N SER A 182 -3.72 1.49 5.12
CA SER A 182 -2.78 0.88 6.07
C SER A 182 -3.09 -0.60 6.25
N THR A 183 -4.37 -0.97 6.38
CA THR A 183 -4.77 -2.37 6.60
C THR A 183 -6.12 -2.67 5.96
N VAL A 184 -6.19 -3.81 5.28
CA VAL A 184 -7.44 -4.43 4.83
C VAL A 184 -7.62 -5.75 5.57
N ARG A 185 -8.76 -5.92 6.24
CA ARG A 185 -9.18 -7.17 6.87
C ARG A 185 -10.44 -7.68 6.18
N LEU A 186 -10.37 -8.88 5.64
CA LEU A 186 -11.53 -9.57 5.06
C LEU A 186 -11.85 -10.79 5.90
N ARG A 187 -13.13 -10.99 6.19
CA ARG A 187 -13.60 -12.11 7.03
C ARG A 187 -14.96 -12.60 6.55
N PRO A 188 -15.38 -13.81 6.94
CA PRO A 188 -16.75 -14.25 6.74
C PRO A 188 -17.73 -13.36 7.51
N GLY A 189 -18.79 -12.92 6.83
CA GLY A 189 -19.91 -12.21 7.43
C GLY A 189 -20.65 -13.08 8.45
N ARG A 190 -21.22 -12.47 9.48
CA ARG A 190 -21.96 -13.16 10.52
C ARG A 190 -23.42 -13.38 10.16
N ASP A 191 -23.98 -12.46 9.37
CA ASP A 191 -25.40 -12.46 8.98
C ASP A 191 -25.54 -12.83 7.50
N ALA A 192 -26.25 -13.92 7.23
CA ALA A 192 -26.49 -14.40 5.87
C ALA A 192 -27.47 -13.50 5.06
N SER A 193 -28.23 -12.66 5.74
CA SER A 193 -29.13 -11.69 5.09
C SER A 193 -28.40 -10.46 4.55
N GLU A 194 -27.18 -10.20 5.03
CA GLU A 194 -26.35 -9.09 4.58
C GLU A 194 -25.43 -9.51 3.43
N LEU A 195 -25.30 -8.65 2.43
CA LEU A 195 -24.30 -8.81 1.38
C LEU A 195 -22.91 -8.61 1.96
N TYR A 196 -22.74 -7.53 2.71
CA TYR A 196 -21.51 -7.24 3.45
C TYR A 196 -21.81 -6.37 4.67
N ARG A 197 -20.90 -6.40 5.65
CA ARG A 197 -20.80 -5.43 6.74
C ARG A 197 -19.35 -4.97 6.85
N ALA A 198 -19.14 -3.67 6.80
CA ALA A 198 -17.84 -3.06 6.83
C ALA A 198 -17.72 -2.07 8.00
N ALA A 199 -16.58 -2.07 8.66
CA ALA A 199 -16.17 -1.08 9.65
C ALA A 199 -14.87 -0.43 9.17
N PHE A 200 -14.81 0.89 9.25
CA PHE A 200 -13.68 1.69 8.80
C PHE A 200 -13.12 2.51 9.97
N GLU A 201 -11.81 2.44 10.20
CA GLU A 201 -11.11 3.24 11.21
C GLU A 201 -10.31 4.33 10.50
N GLY A 202 -10.36 5.54 11.04
CA GLY A 202 -9.68 6.71 10.50
C GLY A 202 -10.47 7.38 9.38
N ALA A 203 -9.88 7.55 8.20
CA ALA A 203 -10.60 8.18 7.09
C ALA A 203 -11.81 7.34 6.65
N THR A 204 -12.98 7.96 6.55
CA THR A 204 -14.21 7.30 6.09
C THR A 204 -14.24 7.24 4.55
N PRO A 205 -14.34 6.02 3.94
CA PRO A 205 -14.45 5.90 2.50
C PRO A 205 -15.87 6.20 2.01
N GLN A 206 -15.99 6.49 0.71
CA GLN A 206 -17.26 6.33 0.03
C GLN A 206 -17.49 4.87 -0.30
N VAL A 207 -18.59 4.32 0.17
CA VAL A 207 -19.03 2.97 -0.20
C VAL A 207 -20.21 3.09 -1.15
N ARG A 208 -20.14 2.42 -2.29
CA ARG A 208 -21.20 2.37 -3.30
C ARG A 208 -21.51 0.92 -3.63
N LEU A 209 -22.80 0.60 -3.61
CA LEU A 209 -23.30 -0.69 -4.12
C LEU A 209 -24.04 -0.44 -5.45
N ARG A 210 -23.62 -1.12 -6.49
CA ARG A 210 -24.26 -1.08 -7.80
C ARG A 210 -24.14 -2.43 -8.48
N ASP A 211 -25.24 -3.04 -8.86
CA ASP A 211 -25.30 -4.30 -9.60
C ASP A 211 -24.39 -5.41 -9.01
N GLY A 212 -24.50 -5.66 -7.70
CA GLY A 212 -23.68 -6.63 -6.97
C GLY A 212 -22.21 -6.23 -6.80
N ARG A 213 -21.82 -5.01 -7.21
CA ARG A 213 -20.47 -4.49 -7.04
C ARG A 213 -20.39 -3.53 -5.87
N VAL A 214 -19.69 -3.91 -4.82
CA VAL A 214 -19.35 -3.07 -3.67
C VAL A 214 -18.04 -2.35 -3.98
N ILE A 215 -18.09 -1.03 -4.07
CA ILE A 215 -16.91 -0.18 -4.34
C ILE A 215 -16.62 0.62 -3.09
N VAL A 216 -15.46 0.36 -2.46
CA VAL A 216 -14.93 1.12 -1.33
C VAL A 216 -13.85 2.05 -1.89
N GLN A 217 -14.11 3.33 -1.84
CA GLN A 217 -13.20 4.34 -2.39
C GLN A 217 -12.92 5.42 -1.36
N TYR A 218 -11.68 5.53 -0.95
CA TYR A 218 -11.24 6.66 -0.14
C TYR A 218 -11.09 7.89 -1.03
N ARG A 219 -11.85 8.93 -0.72
CA ARG A 219 -11.63 10.27 -1.25
C ARG A 219 -10.70 10.96 -0.29
N GLY A 220 -9.45 11.11 -0.62
CA GLY A 220 -8.48 11.84 0.18
C GLY A 220 -7.70 12.79 -0.70
N LEU A 221 -7.22 13.86 -0.12
CA LEU A 221 -6.15 14.67 -0.68
C LEU A 221 -4.94 13.77 -0.92
N PRO A 222 -4.05 14.12 -1.85
CA PRO A 222 -2.85 13.34 -2.16
C PRO A 222 -1.99 12.97 -0.94
N PHE A 223 -2.16 13.67 0.19
CA PHE A 223 -1.35 13.59 1.41
C PHE A 223 -2.16 13.29 2.68
N ASP A 224 -3.24 12.50 2.59
CA ASP A 224 -4.02 12.09 3.75
C ASP A 224 -3.31 10.92 4.48
N TRP A 225 -2.54 11.22 5.52
CA TRP A 225 -1.77 10.29 6.37
C TRP A 225 -2.61 9.60 7.46
N ARG A 226 -3.89 9.86 7.53
CA ARG A 226 -4.74 9.18 8.52
C ARG A 226 -4.66 7.69 8.30
N LYS A 227 -4.52 6.94 9.38
CA LYS A 227 -4.63 5.50 9.36
C LYS A 227 -5.94 5.11 8.68
N ARG A 228 -5.89 4.25 7.69
CA ARG A 228 -7.05 3.78 6.93
C ARG A 228 -7.14 2.29 7.09
N VAL A 229 -8.03 1.84 7.96
CA VAL A 229 -8.29 0.43 8.16
C VAL A 229 -9.68 0.11 7.65
N ALA A 230 -9.79 -0.88 6.77
CA ALA A 230 -11.04 -1.43 6.30
C ALA A 230 -11.19 -2.87 6.81
N SER A 231 -12.19 -3.12 7.65
CA SER A 231 -12.57 -4.45 8.14
C SER A 231 -13.91 -4.82 7.52
N ILE A 232 -13.94 -5.80 6.61
CA ILE A 232 -15.12 -6.13 5.81
C ILE A 232 -15.50 -7.59 5.99
N GLY A 233 -16.70 -7.84 6.48
CA GLY A 233 -17.36 -9.14 6.52
C GLY A 233 -18.12 -9.36 5.21
N LEU A 234 -17.85 -10.45 4.50
CA LEU A 234 -18.48 -10.81 3.22
C LEU A 234 -19.50 -11.92 3.43
N ASN A 235 -20.61 -11.86 2.70
CA ASN A 235 -21.60 -12.92 2.71
C ASN A 235 -20.97 -14.27 2.30
N ARG A 236 -21.32 -15.33 3.03
CA ARG A 236 -20.75 -16.68 2.82
C ARG A 236 -21.52 -17.52 1.81
N THR A 237 -22.74 -17.11 1.47
CA THR A 237 -23.66 -17.94 0.67
C THR A 237 -23.54 -17.72 -0.83
N ILE A 238 -22.77 -16.73 -1.26
CA ILE A 238 -22.56 -16.38 -2.66
C ILE A 238 -21.07 -16.27 -3.01
N PRO A 239 -20.68 -16.56 -4.26
CA PRO A 239 -19.31 -16.38 -4.73
C PRO A 239 -18.92 -14.91 -4.87
N TRP A 240 -17.63 -14.64 -4.64
CA TRP A 240 -17.03 -13.31 -4.69
C TRP A 240 -15.85 -13.20 -5.64
N VAL A 241 -15.72 -12.03 -6.24
CA VAL A 241 -14.48 -11.52 -6.84
C VAL A 241 -13.99 -10.37 -5.97
N VAL A 242 -12.75 -10.44 -5.48
CA VAL A 242 -12.13 -9.41 -4.64
C VAL A 242 -10.98 -8.76 -5.39
N GLU A 243 -11.01 -7.44 -5.51
CA GLU A 243 -9.97 -6.66 -6.16
C GLU A 243 -9.57 -5.47 -5.27
N ILE A 244 -8.27 -5.37 -4.97
CA ILE A 244 -7.67 -4.27 -4.22
C ILE A 244 -6.73 -3.53 -5.18
N VAL A 245 -7.00 -2.25 -5.42
CA VAL A 245 -6.21 -1.41 -6.34
C VAL A 245 -5.68 -0.20 -5.59
N GLY A 246 -4.36 -0.13 -5.46
CA GLY A 246 -3.62 0.85 -4.69
C GLY A 246 -2.71 0.19 -3.66
N GLY A 247 -1.75 0.94 -3.12
CA GLY A 247 -0.85 0.44 -2.08
C GLY A 247 -1.62 0.07 -0.80
N VAL A 248 -1.22 -1.02 -0.15
CA VAL A 248 -1.77 -1.44 1.13
C VAL A 248 -0.65 -2.04 1.99
N GLN A 249 -0.40 -1.50 3.18
CA GLN A 249 0.69 -2.00 4.01
C GLN A 249 0.44 -3.45 4.47
N ARG A 250 -0.81 -3.76 4.87
CA ARG A 250 -1.17 -5.09 5.38
C ARG A 250 -2.51 -5.57 4.85
N VAL A 251 -2.53 -6.79 4.32
CA VAL A 251 -3.74 -7.52 3.96
C VAL A 251 -3.85 -8.76 4.84
N GLU A 252 -4.96 -8.89 5.56
CA GLU A 252 -5.32 -10.03 6.40
C GLU A 252 -6.69 -10.53 5.93
N ALA A 253 -6.74 -11.66 5.25
CA ALA A 253 -7.97 -12.18 4.66
C ALA A 253 -8.20 -13.63 5.07
N ASP A 254 -9.14 -13.83 5.99
CA ASP A 254 -9.70 -15.15 6.30
C ASP A 254 -10.91 -15.39 5.41
N LEU A 255 -10.71 -16.16 4.37
CA LEU A 255 -11.70 -16.43 3.33
C LEU A 255 -12.04 -17.93 3.25
N ARG A 256 -11.80 -18.68 4.33
CA ARG A 256 -11.99 -20.14 4.39
C ARG A 256 -13.42 -20.58 4.13
N ASP A 257 -14.37 -19.79 4.61
CA ASP A 257 -15.80 -20.09 4.52
C ASP A 257 -16.49 -19.26 3.42
N ILE A 258 -15.76 -18.72 2.46
CA ILE A 258 -16.27 -17.87 1.38
C ILE A 258 -15.82 -18.45 0.04
N ASP A 259 -16.75 -18.62 -0.89
CA ASP A 259 -16.40 -19.00 -2.27
C ASP A 259 -15.79 -17.81 -2.99
N ILE A 260 -14.46 -17.80 -3.11
CA ILE A 260 -13.71 -16.77 -3.83
C ILE A 260 -13.34 -17.30 -5.22
N ARG A 261 -13.82 -16.63 -6.25
CA ARG A 261 -13.51 -16.96 -7.65
C ARG A 261 -12.21 -16.32 -8.11
N LYS A 262 -11.95 -15.11 -7.63
CA LYS A 262 -10.76 -14.36 -7.97
C LYS A 262 -10.36 -13.43 -6.83
N PHE A 263 -9.06 -13.36 -6.55
CA PHE A 263 -8.46 -12.39 -5.65
C PHE A 263 -7.35 -11.64 -6.39
N GLY A 264 -7.50 -10.32 -6.53
CA GLY A 264 -6.53 -9.44 -7.16
C GLY A 264 -6.01 -8.39 -6.20
N LEU A 265 -4.69 -8.17 -6.17
CA LEU A 265 -4.07 -7.04 -5.54
C LEU A 265 -3.13 -6.38 -6.54
N THR A 266 -3.36 -5.10 -6.80
CA THR A 266 -2.49 -4.28 -7.66
C THR A 266 -2.00 -3.11 -6.85
N GLY A 267 -0.70 -3.14 -6.49
CA GLY A 267 -0.05 -2.15 -5.66
C GLY A 267 0.99 -2.77 -4.73
N GLY A 268 1.84 -1.92 -4.14
CA GLY A 268 2.83 -2.36 -3.18
C GLY A 268 2.19 -2.81 -1.85
N SER A 269 2.83 -3.77 -1.16
CA SER A 269 2.39 -4.22 0.15
C SER A 269 3.58 -4.67 1.01
N ASP A 270 3.50 -4.45 2.34
CA ASP A 270 4.50 -5.02 3.25
C ASP A 270 4.17 -6.48 3.56
N ARG A 271 2.92 -6.78 3.89
CA ARG A 271 2.50 -8.13 4.28
C ARG A 271 1.13 -8.48 3.73
N ILE A 272 1.06 -9.63 3.10
CA ILE A 272 -0.17 -10.22 2.59
C ILE A 272 -0.33 -11.59 3.22
N GLN A 273 -1.41 -11.79 3.97
CA GLN A 273 -1.80 -13.06 4.55
C GLN A 273 -3.20 -13.41 4.07
N LEU A 274 -3.31 -14.50 3.33
CA LEU A 274 -4.54 -14.99 2.73
C LEU A 274 -4.80 -16.42 3.16
N GLU A 275 -6.00 -16.69 3.65
CA GLU A 275 -6.45 -18.02 4.06
C GLU A 275 -7.68 -18.40 3.24
N PHE A 276 -7.57 -19.46 2.46
CA PHE A 276 -8.64 -19.92 1.59
C PHE A 276 -9.19 -21.29 2.01
N GLY A 277 -10.45 -21.51 1.72
CA GLY A 277 -11.11 -22.83 1.75
C GLY A 277 -10.86 -23.61 0.46
N THR A 278 -11.63 -24.67 0.25
CA THR A 278 -11.65 -25.41 -1.01
C THR A 278 -12.39 -24.58 -2.05
N PRO A 279 -11.75 -24.21 -3.16
CA PRO A 279 -12.41 -23.46 -4.21
C PRO A 279 -13.42 -24.34 -4.96
N THR A 280 -14.33 -23.74 -5.69
CA THR A 280 -15.15 -24.43 -6.67
C THR A 280 -14.59 -24.13 -8.06
N GLY A 281 -13.83 -25.05 -8.64
CA GLY A 281 -13.09 -24.86 -9.87
C GLY A 281 -11.72 -24.20 -9.67
N GLU A 282 -11.16 -23.63 -10.73
CA GLU A 282 -9.89 -22.91 -10.69
C GLU A 282 -10.08 -21.50 -10.12
N MET A 283 -9.42 -21.22 -8.99
CA MET A 283 -9.41 -19.92 -8.36
C MET A 283 -8.15 -19.15 -8.73
N GLU A 284 -8.31 -17.94 -9.23
CA GLU A 284 -7.19 -17.06 -9.60
C GLU A 284 -6.79 -16.14 -8.45
N ILE A 285 -5.49 -16.11 -8.11
CA ILE A 285 -4.88 -15.15 -7.21
C ILE A 285 -3.81 -14.39 -7.99
N ARG A 286 -3.97 -13.09 -8.11
CA ARG A 286 -3.02 -12.25 -8.84
C ARG A 286 -2.52 -11.11 -7.96
N ILE A 287 -1.22 -11.08 -7.68
CA ILE A 287 -0.54 -10.06 -6.91
C ILE A 287 0.41 -9.31 -7.85
N VAL A 288 0.15 -8.03 -8.08
CA VAL A 288 0.95 -7.17 -8.95
C VAL A 288 1.53 -6.02 -8.13
N GLY A 289 2.85 -5.95 -8.05
CA GLY A 289 3.59 -4.96 -7.27
C GLY A 289 4.60 -5.59 -6.31
N GLY A 290 5.37 -4.74 -5.63
CA GLY A 290 6.36 -5.21 -4.65
C GLY A 290 5.68 -5.68 -3.35
N THR A 291 6.17 -6.78 -2.76
CA THR A 291 5.74 -7.19 -1.41
C THR A 291 6.92 -7.72 -0.59
N LYS A 292 6.93 -7.44 0.74
CA LYS A 292 7.95 -8.04 1.62
C LYS A 292 7.60 -9.48 1.94
N ALA A 293 6.35 -9.76 2.31
CA ALA A 293 5.93 -11.11 2.68
C ALA A 293 4.54 -11.43 2.11
N LEU A 294 4.47 -12.50 1.35
CA LEU A 294 3.23 -13.13 0.90
C LEU A 294 3.10 -14.50 1.55
N ARG A 295 2.03 -14.70 2.32
CA ARG A 295 1.67 -15.99 2.88
C ARG A 295 0.27 -16.38 2.42
N ILE A 296 0.15 -17.56 1.81
CA ILE A 296 -1.13 -18.13 1.37
C ILE A 296 -1.31 -19.47 2.05
N GLU A 297 -2.43 -19.64 2.75
CA GLU A 297 -2.83 -20.90 3.37
C GLU A 297 -4.06 -21.48 2.64
N ARG A 298 -4.01 -22.78 2.37
CA ARG A 298 -5.07 -23.53 1.69
C ARG A 298 -5.24 -24.92 2.29
N PRO A 299 -6.32 -25.66 2.05
CA PRO A 299 -6.37 -27.09 2.38
C PRO A 299 -5.29 -27.86 1.63
N ALA A 300 -4.59 -28.77 2.30
CA ALA A 300 -3.47 -29.52 1.70
C ALA A 300 -3.87 -30.32 0.46
N ARG A 301 -5.15 -30.76 0.39
CA ARG A 301 -5.71 -31.48 -0.75
C ARG A 301 -5.95 -30.64 -2.01
N VAL A 302 -5.93 -29.29 -1.90
CA VAL A 302 -6.16 -28.38 -3.02
C VAL A 302 -4.82 -28.09 -3.69
N PRO A 303 -4.55 -28.52 -4.92
CA PRO A 303 -3.29 -28.25 -5.58
C PRO A 303 -3.12 -26.78 -5.94
N VAL A 304 -1.87 -26.33 -6.04
CA VAL A 304 -1.51 -24.96 -6.37
C VAL A 304 -0.45 -24.89 -7.46
N ARG A 305 -0.63 -23.93 -8.38
CA ARG A 305 0.42 -23.47 -9.29
C ARG A 305 0.83 -22.06 -8.90
N LEU A 306 2.13 -21.84 -8.72
CA LEU A 306 2.72 -20.54 -8.44
C LEU A 306 3.55 -20.09 -9.64
N LYS A 307 3.15 -18.98 -10.26
CA LYS A 307 3.92 -18.29 -11.31
C LYS A 307 4.51 -17.02 -10.73
N ILE A 308 5.81 -16.83 -10.91
CA ILE A 308 6.54 -15.64 -10.45
C ILE A 308 7.13 -14.96 -11.69
N SER A 309 6.83 -13.67 -11.86
CA SER A 309 7.44 -12.80 -12.86
C SER A 309 8.13 -11.66 -12.16
N GLY A 310 9.44 -11.81 -11.88
CA GLY A 310 10.25 -10.89 -11.09
C GLY A 310 11.27 -11.63 -10.23
N GLY A 311 11.74 -10.96 -9.16
CA GLY A 311 12.69 -11.55 -8.21
C GLY A 311 12.06 -11.88 -6.86
N THR A 312 12.48 -12.97 -6.23
CA THR A 312 12.17 -13.28 -4.84
C THR A 312 13.38 -13.88 -4.13
N ASN A 313 13.57 -13.50 -2.84
CA ASN A 313 14.69 -14.01 -2.07
C ASN A 313 14.42 -15.41 -1.51
N SER A 314 13.17 -15.73 -1.22
CA SER A 314 12.79 -17.03 -0.66
C SER A 314 11.40 -17.44 -1.13
N VAL A 315 11.29 -18.71 -1.56
CA VAL A 315 10.01 -19.35 -1.87
C VAL A 315 9.92 -20.63 -1.05
N THR A 316 8.80 -20.82 -0.37
CA THR A 316 8.46 -22.06 0.32
C THR A 316 7.10 -22.55 -0.17
N LEU A 317 7.05 -23.82 -0.60
CA LEU A 317 5.82 -24.49 -1.02
C LEU A 317 5.65 -25.76 -0.20
N ASP A 318 4.58 -25.82 0.59
CA ASP A 318 4.22 -26.94 1.47
C ASP A 318 5.38 -27.43 2.35
N GLY A 319 6.09 -26.49 2.97
CA GLY A 319 7.24 -26.75 3.84
C GLY A 319 8.56 -27.01 3.12
N THR A 320 8.54 -27.14 1.78
CA THR A 320 9.76 -27.32 0.99
C THR A 320 10.33 -25.95 0.60
N GLY A 321 11.51 -25.61 1.11
CA GLY A 321 12.25 -24.42 0.73
C GLY A 321 12.84 -24.54 -0.67
N LEU A 322 12.49 -23.65 -1.57
CA LEU A 322 12.92 -23.65 -2.97
C LEU A 322 13.98 -22.57 -3.27
N GLY A 323 14.42 -21.84 -2.25
CA GLY A 323 15.45 -20.79 -2.35
C GLY A 323 14.99 -19.55 -3.09
N SER A 324 15.96 -18.74 -3.53
CA SER A 324 15.71 -17.53 -4.33
C SER A 324 15.29 -17.90 -5.77
N LYS A 325 14.39 -17.11 -6.34
CA LYS A 325 13.95 -17.23 -7.72
C LYS A 325 14.04 -15.89 -8.43
N GLY A 326 14.46 -15.92 -9.69
CA GLY A 326 14.54 -14.74 -10.56
C GLY A 326 13.94 -15.01 -11.93
N GLY A 327 13.55 -13.94 -12.63
CA GLY A 327 12.94 -14.03 -13.94
C GLY A 327 11.52 -14.61 -13.90
N GLN A 328 11.20 -15.46 -14.89
CA GLN A 328 9.93 -16.19 -14.95
C GLN A 328 10.11 -17.60 -14.38
N THR A 329 9.38 -17.92 -13.34
CA THR A 329 9.40 -19.23 -12.67
C THR A 329 7.99 -19.75 -12.53
N SER A 330 7.77 -21.04 -12.80
CA SER A 330 6.51 -21.75 -12.56
C SER A 330 6.77 -22.97 -11.69
N LEU A 331 6.01 -23.07 -10.60
CA LEU A 331 6.08 -24.17 -9.62
C LEU A 331 4.68 -24.75 -9.45
N GLU A 332 4.58 -26.07 -9.35
CA GLU A 332 3.30 -26.76 -9.18
C GLU A 332 3.40 -27.74 -8.03
N SER A 333 2.34 -27.84 -7.22
CA SER A 333 2.20 -28.93 -6.26
C SER A 333 1.68 -30.19 -6.93
N THR A 334 1.86 -31.33 -6.28
CA THR A 334 1.38 -32.64 -6.77
C THR A 334 -0.11 -32.58 -7.07
N GLY A 335 -0.53 -33.19 -8.19
CA GLY A 335 -1.93 -33.29 -8.62
C GLY A 335 -2.49 -32.08 -9.33
N TRP A 336 -1.71 -31.02 -9.58
CA TRP A 336 -2.18 -29.83 -10.27
C TRP A 336 -2.86 -30.09 -11.63
N PRO A 337 -2.30 -30.87 -12.56
CA PRO A 337 -2.86 -31.02 -13.91
C PRO A 337 -4.27 -31.62 -13.91
N ASP A 338 -4.52 -32.55 -12.99
CA ASP A 338 -5.73 -33.39 -12.98
C ASP A 338 -6.83 -32.83 -12.07
N ALA A 339 -6.52 -31.82 -11.25
CA ALA A 339 -7.47 -31.27 -10.29
C ALA A 339 -8.42 -30.27 -10.93
N THR A 340 -9.71 -30.43 -10.67
CA THR A 340 -10.75 -29.45 -11.02
C THR A 340 -10.68 -28.25 -10.06
N ASP A 341 -10.61 -28.53 -8.77
CA ASP A 341 -10.57 -27.53 -7.69
C ASP A 341 -9.11 -27.21 -7.34
N ARG A 342 -8.63 -26.07 -7.75
CA ARG A 342 -7.19 -25.73 -7.67
C ARG A 342 -6.94 -24.22 -7.56
N LEU A 343 -5.76 -23.82 -7.08
CA LEU A 343 -5.33 -22.44 -6.95
C LEU A 343 -4.28 -22.06 -8.00
N SER A 344 -4.54 -21.06 -8.81
CA SER A 344 -3.57 -20.44 -9.71
C SER A 344 -3.08 -19.13 -9.12
N VAL A 345 -1.83 -19.08 -8.68
CA VAL A 345 -1.21 -17.92 -8.06
C VAL A 345 -0.22 -17.29 -9.03
N GLU A 346 -0.40 -16.02 -9.32
CA GLU A 346 0.51 -15.23 -10.15
C GLU A 346 1.05 -14.05 -9.33
N VAL A 347 2.37 -13.95 -9.19
CA VAL A 347 3.07 -12.84 -8.53
C VAL A 347 3.92 -12.12 -9.56
N VAL A 348 3.59 -10.84 -9.81
CA VAL A 348 4.29 -9.97 -10.75
C VAL A 348 4.94 -8.84 -9.99
N GLY A 349 6.28 -8.80 -9.98
CA GLY A 349 7.08 -7.82 -9.26
C GLY A 349 8.05 -8.46 -8.27
N GLY A 350 8.75 -7.63 -7.48
CA GLY A 350 9.70 -8.11 -6.48
C GLY A 350 9.01 -8.59 -5.20
N SER A 351 9.49 -9.69 -4.62
CA SER A 351 9.06 -10.16 -3.31
C SER A 351 10.27 -10.57 -2.46
N GLN A 352 10.21 -10.37 -1.13
CA GLN A 352 11.28 -10.93 -0.28
C GLN A 352 10.97 -12.39 0.06
N THR A 353 9.74 -12.67 0.49
CA THR A 353 9.33 -14.03 0.88
C THR A 353 7.97 -14.37 0.31
N ILE A 354 7.88 -15.55 -0.31
CA ILE A 354 6.61 -16.17 -0.73
C ILE A 354 6.50 -17.52 -0.02
N GLU A 355 5.44 -17.69 0.74
CA GLU A 355 5.13 -18.91 1.47
C GLU A 355 3.72 -19.38 1.13
N ILE A 356 3.60 -20.60 0.61
CA ILE A 356 2.31 -21.25 0.35
C ILE A 356 2.27 -22.51 1.18
N VAL A 357 1.24 -22.63 2.04
CA VAL A 357 1.12 -23.71 3.03
C VAL A 357 -0.17 -24.48 2.84
N GLY A 358 -0.04 -25.81 2.72
CA GLY A 358 -1.15 -26.75 2.80
C GLY A 358 -1.48 -27.05 4.28
N ARG A 359 -2.69 -26.71 4.73
CA ARG A 359 -3.17 -27.09 6.07
C ARG A 359 -3.79 -28.47 6.04
N PRO A 360 -3.53 -29.36 7.01
CA PRO A 360 -4.31 -30.57 7.21
C PRO A 360 -5.79 -30.17 7.41
N GLY A 361 -6.70 -30.92 6.80
CA GLY A 361 -8.15 -30.70 6.86
C GLY A 361 -8.75 -31.07 8.20
#